data_1271cff192ca7c187d40eb29d0293825
#
_entry.id   1271cff192ca7c187d40eb29d0293825
#
_cell.length_a   1.000
_cell.length_b   1.000
_cell.length_c   1.000
_cell.angle_alpha   90.00
_cell.angle_beta   90.00
_cell.angle_gamma   90.00
#
_symmetry.space_group_name_H-M   'P 1'
#
loop_
_entity.id
_entity.type
_entity.pdbx_description
1 polymer ?
#
loop_
_entity_poly.entity_id
_entity_poly.type
_entity_poly.pdbx_seq_one_letter_code
_entity_poly.pdbx_strand_id
1 'polypeptide(L)'
;MRIDNEFKNLIPALTDEEYKGLEQSILSEGCRDALVLWGDILIDGHNRYEICTKHGIEYKTVQKEFGSRDDVKLWMIGNQLARRNINKYARTTLESVSDEIQSRRNAVREKEHERKTTFVKSQKSNLPTFDTTKDIAKKANVGEQTASRVITINKKIDRAIAEKKKIAGQKPEQLKKKLMDGDVSINKAYNAIKLEEKKEQIKKAERSIAEQAKEGYKPKLFVTDCTKAHLKEKCDLLLTDPPYSTDVDNIEEFVDSWLYKALDGVKDTGSAYIFIGAYPNELKAYLNAKIPDHMELCQQLIWTYKNTLGNNPKDKYKQNYQSCLFYRGKNAPMLDCPLTAEQWAVQEINAPDGRQGDRYHAWQKPMEIAERFIRHSTKAGDTVYDPFACTGTFLLASAKLGRKSYGCEIDPDNAKIAVERGCVYG
;
A
#
# COMPACT_ATOMS: atom_id res chain seq x y z
N MET A 1 31.31 -24.11 24.98
CA MET A 1 29.93 -24.07 24.44
C MET A 1 29.81 -22.86 23.53
N ARG A 2 29.28 -23.06 22.34
CA ARG A 2 29.13 -22.04 21.29
C ARG A 2 27.65 -21.82 20.96
N ILE A 3 27.24 -20.56 20.75
CA ILE A 3 25.91 -20.23 20.27
C ILE A 3 25.97 -20.07 18.75
N ASP A 4 25.13 -20.82 18.05
CA ASP A 4 24.94 -20.72 16.60
C ASP A 4 23.70 -19.87 16.32
N ASN A 5 23.88 -18.76 15.60
CA ASN A 5 22.79 -17.81 15.33
C ASN A 5 21.68 -18.41 14.45
N GLU A 6 21.99 -19.35 13.58
CA GLU A 6 20.98 -20.04 12.77
C GLU A 6 20.03 -20.84 13.67
N PHE A 7 20.58 -21.58 14.64
CA PHE A 7 19.78 -22.35 15.60
C PHE A 7 19.05 -21.46 16.59
N LYS A 8 19.74 -20.43 17.16
CA LYS A 8 19.10 -19.48 18.07
C LYS A 8 17.88 -18.78 17.45
N ASN A 9 17.98 -18.39 16.15
CA ASN A 9 16.92 -17.66 15.46
C ASN A 9 15.83 -18.55 14.83
N LEU A 10 16.02 -19.87 14.86
CA LEU A 10 15.04 -20.84 14.33
C LEU A 10 13.77 -20.88 15.20
N ILE A 11 13.93 -20.75 16.50
CA ILE A 11 12.85 -20.85 17.48
C ILE A 11 12.39 -19.44 17.86
N PRO A 12 11.06 -19.19 17.98
CA PRO A 12 10.54 -17.92 18.47
C PRO A 12 11.16 -17.54 19.82
N ALA A 13 11.55 -16.26 19.95
CA ALA A 13 12.00 -15.73 21.23
C ALA A 13 10.84 -15.75 22.25
N LEU A 14 11.15 -15.84 23.54
CA LEU A 14 10.17 -15.67 24.60
C LEU A 14 9.66 -14.21 24.60
N THR A 15 8.40 -14.02 24.98
CA THR A 15 7.88 -12.69 25.32
C THR A 15 8.60 -12.15 26.57
N ASP A 16 8.54 -10.85 26.78
CA ASP A 16 9.16 -10.25 27.97
C ASP A 16 8.59 -10.80 29.29
N GLU A 17 7.29 -11.16 29.31
CA GLU A 17 6.63 -11.79 30.46
C GLU A 17 7.10 -13.23 30.68
N GLU A 18 7.17 -14.02 29.61
CA GLU A 18 7.68 -15.40 29.65
C GLU A 18 9.15 -15.44 30.07
N TYR A 19 9.97 -14.50 29.55
CA TYR A 19 11.38 -14.38 29.94
C TYR A 19 11.53 -14.04 31.43
N LYS A 20 10.78 -13.06 31.95
CA LYS A 20 10.77 -12.70 33.37
C LYS A 20 10.29 -13.85 34.25
N GLY A 21 9.24 -14.55 33.83
CA GLY A 21 8.74 -15.73 34.54
C GLY A 21 9.78 -16.84 34.61
N LEU A 22 10.48 -17.11 33.51
CA LEU A 22 11.57 -18.09 33.46
C LEU A 22 12.75 -17.63 34.33
N GLU A 23 13.13 -16.36 34.30
CA GLU A 23 14.20 -15.79 35.13
C GLU A 23 13.88 -15.92 36.64
N GLN A 24 12.66 -15.59 37.06
CA GLN A 24 12.23 -15.77 38.45
C GLN A 24 12.26 -17.24 38.90
N SER A 25 11.78 -18.15 38.04
CA SER A 25 11.83 -19.60 38.32
C SER A 25 13.26 -20.11 38.49
N ILE A 26 14.19 -19.69 37.63
CA ILE A 26 15.60 -20.09 37.72
C ILE A 26 16.28 -19.48 38.95
N LEU A 27 15.95 -18.24 39.31
CA LEU A 27 16.47 -17.61 40.51
C LEU A 27 16.01 -18.28 41.80
N SER A 28 14.75 -18.77 41.83
CA SER A 28 14.17 -19.40 43.03
C SER A 28 14.53 -20.87 43.17
N GLU A 29 14.64 -21.62 42.09
CA GLU A 29 14.73 -23.10 42.10
C GLU A 29 15.98 -23.64 41.39
N GLY A 30 16.81 -22.77 40.83
CA GLY A 30 17.95 -23.15 39.99
C GLY A 30 17.53 -23.61 38.58
N CYS A 31 18.53 -23.97 37.78
CA CYS A 31 18.30 -24.46 36.42
C CYS A 31 17.98 -25.98 36.45
N ARG A 32 16.71 -26.35 36.55
CA ARG A 32 16.26 -27.75 36.69
C ARG A 32 16.52 -28.57 35.44
N ASP A 33 16.20 -28.03 34.27
CA ASP A 33 16.35 -28.74 33.00
C ASP A 33 17.73 -28.51 32.39
N ALA A 34 18.39 -29.60 32.01
CA ALA A 34 19.69 -29.53 31.35
C ALA A 34 19.63 -28.82 29.99
N LEU A 35 20.70 -28.11 29.65
CA LEU A 35 20.91 -27.57 28.32
C LEU A 35 21.31 -28.70 27.36
N VAL A 36 20.80 -28.67 26.13
CA VAL A 36 21.11 -29.71 25.15
C VAL A 36 22.15 -29.18 24.16
N LEU A 37 23.20 -29.98 23.98
CA LEU A 37 24.32 -29.68 23.10
C LEU A 37 24.40 -30.68 21.95
N TRP A 38 24.83 -30.22 20.79
CA TRP A 38 25.33 -31.03 19.68
C TRP A 38 26.81 -30.72 19.45
N GLY A 39 27.70 -31.60 19.90
CA GLY A 39 29.11 -31.30 20.03
C GLY A 39 29.36 -30.10 20.98
N ASP A 40 29.89 -29.01 20.46
CA ASP A 40 30.09 -27.76 21.23
C ASP A 40 28.96 -26.71 21.10
N ILE A 41 27.94 -27.00 20.27
CA ILE A 41 26.89 -26.05 19.90
C ILE A 41 25.66 -26.26 20.79
N LEU A 42 25.14 -25.15 21.37
CA LEU A 42 23.89 -25.14 22.11
C LEU A 42 22.70 -25.23 21.15
N ILE A 43 21.82 -26.23 21.32
CA ILE A 43 20.66 -26.49 20.47
C ILE A 43 19.32 -26.42 21.20
N ASP A 44 19.29 -26.51 22.53
CA ASP A 44 18.12 -26.18 23.34
C ASP A 44 18.54 -25.56 24.67
N GLY A 45 17.72 -24.62 25.17
CA GLY A 45 17.94 -23.91 26.43
C GLY A 45 18.69 -22.58 26.29
N HIS A 46 18.66 -21.91 25.12
CA HIS A 46 19.33 -20.63 24.92
C HIS A 46 18.96 -19.56 25.97
N ASN A 47 17.68 -19.44 26.33
CA ASN A 47 17.23 -18.49 27.35
C ASN A 47 17.71 -18.90 28.75
N ARG A 48 17.67 -20.20 29.08
CA ARG A 48 18.20 -20.73 30.36
C ARG A 48 19.70 -20.45 30.46
N TYR A 49 20.45 -20.69 29.40
CA TYR A 49 21.90 -20.37 29.35
C TYR A 49 22.17 -18.90 29.59
N GLU A 50 21.42 -18.01 28.94
CA GLU A 50 21.58 -16.57 29.10
C GLU A 50 21.31 -16.12 30.53
N ILE A 51 20.20 -16.59 31.13
CA ILE A 51 19.83 -16.28 32.52
C ILE A 51 20.86 -16.83 33.52
N CYS A 52 21.24 -18.11 33.38
CA CYS A 52 22.22 -18.73 34.27
C CYS A 52 23.57 -18.03 34.21
N THR A 53 24.03 -17.67 33.01
CA THR A 53 25.29 -16.94 32.81
C THR A 53 25.21 -15.56 33.44
N LYS A 54 24.09 -14.83 33.29
CA LYS A 54 23.86 -13.49 33.84
C LYS A 54 23.90 -13.49 35.37
N HIS A 55 23.35 -14.54 36.00
CA HIS A 55 23.20 -14.61 37.46
C HIS A 55 24.19 -15.57 38.15
N GLY A 56 25.14 -16.15 37.44
CA GLY A 56 26.12 -17.08 37.97
C GLY A 56 25.55 -18.38 38.52
N ILE A 57 24.43 -18.86 37.96
CA ILE A 57 23.72 -20.08 38.39
C ILE A 57 24.28 -21.28 37.61
N GLU A 58 24.57 -22.36 38.36
CA GLU A 58 25.03 -23.61 37.73
C GLU A 58 23.93 -24.28 36.90
N TYR A 59 24.35 -24.90 35.81
CA TYR A 59 23.47 -25.64 34.91
C TYR A 59 24.11 -26.97 34.46
N LYS A 60 23.28 -27.97 34.19
CA LYS A 60 23.69 -29.24 33.62
C LYS A 60 23.61 -29.21 32.10
N THR A 61 24.44 -30.03 31.44
CA THR A 61 24.40 -30.18 29.98
C THR A 61 24.20 -31.65 29.62
N VAL A 62 23.49 -31.89 28.50
CA VAL A 62 23.30 -33.23 27.92
C VAL A 62 23.72 -33.19 26.46
N GLN A 63 24.54 -34.12 26.04
CA GLN A 63 24.94 -34.29 24.65
C GLN A 63 23.86 -35.07 23.87
N LYS A 64 23.63 -34.63 22.64
CA LYS A 64 22.77 -35.35 21.68
C LYS A 64 23.43 -35.38 20.32
N GLU A 65 23.48 -36.58 19.73
CA GLU A 65 24.12 -36.81 18.45
C GLU A 65 23.12 -36.69 17.30
N PHE A 66 23.53 -36.02 16.22
CA PHE A 66 22.77 -35.86 14.99
C PHE A 66 23.68 -36.01 13.77
N GLY A 67 23.14 -36.60 12.70
CA GLY A 67 23.90 -36.82 11.46
C GLY A 67 24.11 -35.56 10.62
N SER A 68 23.30 -34.53 10.81
CA SER A 68 23.38 -33.30 10.03
C SER A 68 22.76 -32.10 10.75
N ARG A 69 23.08 -30.87 10.29
CA ARG A 69 22.44 -29.64 10.78
C ARG A 69 20.91 -29.67 10.57
N ASP A 70 20.45 -30.24 9.47
CA ASP A 70 19.02 -30.38 9.19
C ASP A 70 18.30 -31.31 10.17
N ASP A 71 18.98 -32.38 10.67
CA ASP A 71 18.43 -33.22 11.72
C ASP A 71 18.28 -32.47 13.04
N VAL A 72 19.26 -31.60 13.36
CA VAL A 72 19.19 -30.73 14.54
C VAL A 72 17.99 -29.79 14.41
N LYS A 73 17.81 -29.10 13.25
CA LYS A 73 16.69 -28.20 13.04
C LYS A 73 15.34 -28.90 13.17
N LEU A 74 15.18 -30.05 12.55
CA LEU A 74 13.94 -30.86 12.65
C LEU A 74 13.64 -31.25 14.09
N TRP A 75 14.67 -31.66 14.84
CA TRP A 75 14.50 -31.98 16.26
C TRP A 75 14.11 -30.77 17.09
N MET A 76 14.76 -29.61 16.88
CA MET A 76 14.43 -28.37 17.56
C MET A 76 12.99 -27.93 17.27
N ILE A 77 12.57 -27.96 16.00
CA ILE A 77 11.20 -27.67 15.57
C ILE A 77 10.21 -28.60 16.24
N GLY A 78 10.47 -29.92 16.23
CA GLY A 78 9.62 -30.94 16.86
C GLY A 78 9.44 -30.69 18.36
N ASN A 79 10.51 -30.37 19.09
CA ASN A 79 10.44 -30.01 20.50
C ASN A 79 9.59 -28.74 20.75
N GLN A 80 9.72 -27.74 19.89
CA GLN A 80 8.94 -26.52 20.04
C GLN A 80 7.47 -26.72 19.71
N LEU A 81 7.16 -27.52 18.69
CA LEU A 81 5.78 -27.88 18.31
C LEU A 81 5.04 -28.66 19.36
N ALA A 82 5.76 -29.46 20.18
CA ALA A 82 5.20 -30.19 21.31
C ALA A 82 4.77 -29.27 22.47
N ARG A 83 5.23 -28.04 22.54
CA ARG A 83 4.84 -27.05 23.57
C ARG A 83 3.43 -26.51 23.26
N ARG A 84 2.56 -26.40 24.27
CA ARG A 84 1.15 -26.04 24.09
C ARG A 84 0.91 -24.55 23.76
N ASN A 85 1.85 -23.65 24.07
CA ASN A 85 1.65 -22.19 24.04
C ASN A 85 2.14 -21.49 22.77
N ILE A 86 2.32 -22.20 21.65
CA ILE A 86 2.74 -21.59 20.39
C ILE A 86 1.52 -21.05 19.65
N ASN A 87 1.53 -19.76 19.26
CA ASN A 87 0.45 -19.16 18.48
C ASN A 87 0.39 -19.76 17.04
N LYS A 88 -0.75 -19.53 16.35
CA LYS A 88 -1.00 -20.12 15.02
C LYS A 88 0.03 -19.68 13.98
N TYR A 89 0.54 -18.45 14.04
CA TYR A 89 1.56 -17.95 13.11
C TYR A 89 2.90 -18.68 13.33
N ALA A 90 3.36 -18.72 14.58
CA ALA A 90 4.62 -19.39 14.93
C ALA A 90 4.57 -20.88 14.59
N ARG A 91 3.47 -21.57 14.93
CA ARG A 91 3.28 -23.00 14.60
C ARG A 91 3.33 -23.23 13.09
N THR A 92 2.58 -22.46 12.29
CA THR A 92 2.54 -22.60 10.83
C THR A 92 3.91 -22.28 10.21
N THR A 93 4.64 -21.30 10.74
CA THR A 93 5.99 -20.95 10.28
C THR A 93 6.96 -22.11 10.53
N LEU A 94 6.95 -22.72 11.72
CA LEU A 94 7.81 -23.87 12.06
C LEU A 94 7.50 -25.09 11.19
N GLU A 95 6.22 -25.39 10.96
CA GLU A 95 5.82 -26.50 10.06
C GLU A 95 6.25 -26.24 8.62
N SER A 96 6.16 -24.98 8.15
CA SER A 96 6.64 -24.61 6.81
C SER A 96 8.15 -24.83 6.65
N VAL A 97 8.94 -24.44 7.66
CA VAL A 97 10.40 -24.66 7.66
C VAL A 97 10.72 -26.16 7.71
N SER A 98 10.00 -26.92 8.55
CA SER A 98 10.15 -28.39 8.63
C SER A 98 9.89 -29.05 7.28
N ASP A 99 8.81 -28.66 6.60
CA ASP A 99 8.42 -29.19 5.29
C ASP A 99 9.45 -28.85 4.21
N GLU A 100 9.98 -27.63 4.21
CA GLU A 100 11.05 -27.21 3.29
C GLU A 100 12.33 -28.04 3.48
N ILE A 101 12.74 -28.28 4.72
CA ILE A 101 13.91 -29.13 5.03
C ILE A 101 13.69 -30.56 4.53
N GLN A 102 12.52 -31.13 4.79
CA GLN A 102 12.19 -32.48 4.34
C GLN A 102 12.14 -32.58 2.82
N SER A 103 11.55 -31.62 2.13
CA SER A 103 11.46 -31.58 0.67
C SER A 103 12.85 -31.50 0.02
N ARG A 104 13.75 -30.65 0.56
CA ARG A 104 15.15 -30.58 0.09
C ARG A 104 15.87 -31.93 0.26
N ARG A 105 15.69 -32.61 1.39
CA ARG A 105 16.31 -33.92 1.66
C ARG A 105 15.82 -34.98 0.68
N ASN A 106 14.53 -35.02 0.40
CA ASN A 106 13.96 -35.94 -0.57
C ASN A 106 14.50 -35.70 -1.99
N ALA A 107 14.57 -34.43 -2.44
CA ALA A 107 15.12 -34.05 -3.74
C ALA A 107 16.62 -34.46 -3.88
N VAL A 108 17.41 -34.36 -2.81
CA VAL A 108 18.81 -34.84 -2.82
C VAL A 108 18.88 -36.37 -2.93
N ARG A 109 18.06 -37.10 -2.17
CA ARG A 109 18.00 -38.57 -2.23
C ARG A 109 17.57 -39.08 -3.60
N GLU A 110 16.59 -38.40 -4.24
CA GLU A 110 16.15 -38.74 -5.60
C GLU A 110 17.27 -38.58 -6.62
N LYS A 111 17.99 -37.44 -6.58
CA LYS A 111 19.13 -37.22 -7.45
C LYS A 111 20.28 -38.25 -7.24
N GLU A 112 20.53 -38.64 -6.01
CA GLU A 112 21.50 -39.68 -5.69
C GLU A 112 21.03 -41.08 -6.19
N HIS A 113 19.74 -41.35 -6.11
CA HIS A 113 19.13 -42.56 -6.62
C HIS A 113 19.19 -42.63 -8.15
N GLU A 114 18.84 -41.52 -8.83
CA GLU A 114 18.95 -41.37 -10.28
C GLU A 114 20.41 -41.56 -10.77
N ARG A 115 21.41 -41.03 -10.06
CA ARG A 115 22.84 -41.25 -10.37
C ARG A 115 23.26 -42.70 -10.21
N LYS A 116 22.66 -43.46 -9.30
CA LYS A 116 22.95 -44.86 -9.08
C LYS A 116 22.20 -45.80 -10.04
N THR A 117 21.06 -45.32 -10.63
CA THR A 117 20.18 -46.11 -11.49
C THR A 117 20.29 -45.79 -12.97
N THR A 118 21.39 -45.22 -13.45
CA THR A 118 21.63 -44.88 -14.88
C THR A 118 21.62 -46.13 -15.82
N PHE A 119 21.04 -47.25 -15.41
CA PHE A 119 20.99 -48.49 -16.20
C PHE A 119 19.61 -49.10 -16.44
N VAL A 120 18.50 -48.45 -16.11
CA VAL A 120 17.16 -48.96 -16.50
C VAL A 120 16.28 -47.84 -17.01
N LYS A 121 15.99 -47.90 -18.33
CA LYS A 121 15.02 -47.05 -19.01
C LYS A 121 13.61 -47.27 -18.50
N SER A 122 12.89 -46.19 -18.40
CA SER A 122 11.44 -46.01 -18.52
C SER A 122 10.52 -46.65 -17.50
N GLN A 123 10.17 -45.83 -16.51
CA GLN A 123 8.74 -45.60 -16.18
C GLN A 123 8.63 -44.22 -15.49
N LYS A 124 7.84 -43.34 -16.07
CA LYS A 124 7.44 -42.11 -15.41
C LYS A 124 6.66 -42.50 -14.16
N SER A 125 7.30 -42.43 -13.02
CA SER A 125 6.61 -42.51 -11.74
C SER A 125 5.79 -41.21 -11.61
N ASN A 126 4.48 -41.30 -11.60
CA ASN A 126 3.59 -40.27 -11.07
C ASN A 126 3.84 -40.16 -9.57
N LEU A 127 4.85 -39.40 -9.19
CA LEU A 127 5.01 -39.01 -7.80
C LEU A 127 3.86 -38.03 -7.48
N PRO A 128 3.15 -38.25 -6.35
CA PRO A 128 2.10 -37.35 -5.94
C PRO A 128 2.73 -35.95 -5.74
N THR A 129 2.26 -34.99 -6.48
CA THR A 129 2.50 -33.56 -6.19
C THR A 129 1.81 -33.26 -4.86
N PHE A 130 2.59 -33.30 -3.76
CA PHE A 130 2.08 -32.89 -2.46
C PHE A 130 1.68 -31.44 -2.53
N ASP A 131 0.44 -31.16 -2.19
CA ASP A 131 -0.01 -29.78 -1.93
C ASP A 131 0.57 -29.38 -0.57
N THR A 132 1.82 -28.89 -0.59
CA THR A 132 2.58 -28.52 0.61
C THR A 132 1.80 -27.59 1.54
N THR A 133 0.97 -26.70 1.01
CA THR A 133 0.13 -25.78 1.81
C THR A 133 -0.93 -26.54 2.61
N LYS A 134 -1.55 -27.56 2.03
CA LYS A 134 -2.58 -28.38 2.67
C LYS A 134 -1.99 -29.23 3.79
N ASP A 135 -0.82 -29.81 3.55
CA ASP A 135 -0.11 -30.60 4.55
C ASP A 135 0.36 -29.75 5.73
N ILE A 136 0.93 -28.57 5.45
CA ILE A 136 1.30 -27.60 6.49
C ILE A 136 0.08 -27.16 7.28
N ALA A 137 -1.04 -26.86 6.64
CA ALA A 137 -2.28 -26.48 7.30
C ALA A 137 -2.78 -27.55 8.27
N LYS A 138 -2.76 -28.83 7.84
CA LYS A 138 -3.14 -29.98 8.66
C LYS A 138 -2.22 -30.14 9.87
N LYS A 139 -0.89 -30.12 9.66
CA LYS A 139 0.11 -30.27 10.74
C LYS A 139 0.03 -29.12 11.74
N ALA A 140 -0.15 -27.87 11.27
CA ALA A 140 -0.27 -26.68 12.11
C ALA A 140 -1.64 -26.52 12.78
N ASN A 141 -2.63 -27.37 12.46
CA ASN A 141 -4.01 -27.27 12.90
C ASN A 141 -4.64 -25.90 12.61
N VAL A 142 -4.53 -25.46 11.34
CA VAL A 142 -5.12 -24.21 10.83
C VAL A 142 -5.82 -24.49 9.50
N GLY A 143 -6.69 -23.56 9.06
CA GLY A 143 -7.28 -23.64 7.72
C GLY A 143 -6.24 -23.39 6.61
N GLU A 144 -6.40 -24.00 5.44
CA GLU A 144 -5.49 -23.85 4.27
C GLU A 144 -5.24 -22.39 3.89
N GLN A 145 -6.28 -21.57 3.94
CA GLN A 145 -6.16 -20.13 3.67
C GLN A 145 -5.25 -19.42 4.69
N THR A 146 -5.31 -19.82 5.96
CA THR A 146 -4.43 -19.29 7.01
C THR A 146 -2.99 -19.68 6.77
N ALA A 147 -2.74 -20.97 6.46
CA ALA A 147 -1.40 -21.45 6.12
C ALA A 147 -0.82 -20.72 4.91
N SER A 148 -1.59 -20.57 3.83
CA SER A 148 -1.20 -19.83 2.63
C SER A 148 -0.82 -18.37 2.95
N ARG A 149 -1.60 -17.69 3.80
CA ARG A 149 -1.28 -16.30 4.25
C ARG A 149 0.03 -16.24 5.03
N VAL A 150 0.26 -17.18 5.95
CA VAL A 150 1.51 -17.21 6.74
C VAL A 150 2.71 -17.43 5.83
N ILE A 151 2.64 -18.40 4.91
CA ILE A 151 3.71 -18.67 3.95
C ILE A 151 4.00 -17.43 3.09
N THR A 152 2.95 -16.75 2.62
CA THR A 152 3.08 -15.51 1.84
C THR A 152 3.74 -14.40 2.66
N ILE A 153 3.30 -14.20 3.90
CA ILE A 153 3.87 -13.18 4.80
C ILE A 153 5.36 -13.45 5.02
N ASN A 154 5.74 -14.69 5.33
CA ASN A 154 7.15 -15.06 5.56
C ASN A 154 8.01 -14.78 4.35
N LYS A 155 7.61 -15.23 3.15
CA LYS A 155 8.34 -14.95 1.90
C LYS A 155 8.53 -13.44 1.66
N LYS A 156 7.52 -12.62 2.00
CA LYS A 156 7.60 -11.17 1.83
C LYS A 156 8.49 -10.51 2.88
N ILE A 157 8.45 -10.98 4.12
CA ILE A 157 9.35 -10.52 5.19
C ILE A 157 10.80 -10.85 4.81
N ASP A 158 11.11 -12.08 4.42
CA ASP A 158 12.46 -12.50 4.07
C ASP A 158 13.00 -11.70 2.87
N ARG A 159 12.15 -11.46 1.86
CA ARG A 159 12.49 -10.59 0.74
C ARG A 159 12.76 -9.14 1.19
N ALA A 160 11.92 -8.58 2.05
CA ALA A 160 12.09 -7.21 2.56
C ALA A 160 13.38 -7.07 3.38
N ILE A 161 13.77 -8.11 4.16
CA ILE A 161 15.05 -8.17 4.88
C ILE A 161 16.21 -8.16 3.87
N ALA A 162 16.17 -9.01 2.85
CA ALA A 162 17.21 -9.10 1.82
C ALA A 162 17.38 -7.79 1.05
N GLU A 163 16.27 -7.11 0.72
CA GLU A 163 16.26 -5.83 0.01
C GLU A 163 16.44 -4.61 0.94
N LYS A 164 16.57 -4.80 2.26
CA LYS A 164 16.67 -3.74 3.28
C LYS A 164 15.53 -2.71 3.22
N LYS A 165 14.32 -3.17 2.87
CA LYS A 165 13.13 -2.34 2.73
C LYS A 165 12.19 -2.48 3.93
N LYS A 166 11.35 -1.46 4.15
CA LYS A 166 10.20 -1.57 5.06
C LYS A 166 9.12 -2.46 4.45
N ILE A 167 8.28 -3.05 5.29
CA ILE A 167 7.11 -3.83 4.91
C ILE A 167 5.94 -3.44 5.81
N ALA A 168 4.78 -3.18 5.25
CA ALA A 168 3.61 -2.67 5.97
C ALA A 168 3.95 -1.46 6.88
N GLY A 169 4.80 -0.54 6.35
CA GLY A 169 5.20 0.69 7.03
C GLY A 169 6.20 0.54 8.17
N GLN A 170 6.72 -0.68 8.47
CA GLN A 170 7.63 -0.96 9.58
C GLN A 170 8.82 -1.82 9.14
N LYS A 171 9.82 -1.99 10.04
CA LYS A 171 10.93 -2.91 9.78
C LYS A 171 10.42 -4.36 9.72
N PRO A 172 10.92 -5.19 8.77
CA PRO A 172 10.47 -6.58 8.61
C PRO A 172 10.60 -7.42 9.89
N GLU A 173 11.69 -7.22 10.64
CA GLU A 173 11.96 -7.93 11.90
C GLU A 173 10.93 -7.56 12.98
N GLN A 174 10.50 -6.31 13.03
CA GLN A 174 9.46 -5.84 13.96
C GLN A 174 8.10 -6.47 13.63
N LEU A 175 7.75 -6.55 12.34
CA LEU A 175 6.52 -7.21 11.91
C LEU A 175 6.54 -8.69 12.27
N LYS A 176 7.68 -9.36 12.02
CA LYS A 176 7.87 -10.78 12.35
C LYS A 176 7.73 -11.01 13.86
N LYS A 177 8.35 -10.15 14.68
CA LYS A 177 8.23 -10.22 16.15
C LYS A 177 6.78 -10.07 16.59
N LYS A 178 6.06 -9.04 16.14
CA LYS A 178 4.65 -8.80 16.49
C LYS A 178 3.73 -9.97 16.10
N LEU A 179 4.02 -10.65 14.99
CA LEU A 179 3.27 -11.84 14.56
C LEU A 179 3.58 -13.05 15.45
N MET A 180 4.84 -13.22 15.85
CA MET A 180 5.26 -14.28 16.76
C MET A 180 4.68 -14.10 18.16
N ASP A 181 4.62 -12.85 18.65
CA ASP A 181 4.08 -12.48 19.97
C ASP A 181 2.52 -12.49 19.97
N GLY A 182 1.88 -12.47 18.78
CA GLY A 182 0.42 -12.43 18.65
C GLY A 182 -0.18 -11.02 18.70
N ASP A 183 0.63 -9.97 18.79
CA ASP A 183 0.21 -8.56 18.85
C ASP A 183 -0.49 -8.11 17.56
N VAL A 184 -0.19 -8.78 16.44
CA VAL A 184 -0.79 -8.53 15.14
C VAL A 184 -1.38 -9.82 14.59
N SER A 185 -2.65 -9.79 14.19
CA SER A 185 -3.28 -10.95 13.57
C SER A 185 -2.72 -11.21 12.15
N ILE A 186 -2.69 -12.49 11.75
CA ILE A 186 -2.26 -12.93 10.42
C ILE A 186 -3.01 -12.19 9.32
N ASN A 187 -4.33 -12.03 9.47
CA ASN A 187 -5.17 -11.34 8.49
C ASN A 187 -4.83 -9.85 8.36
N LYS A 188 -4.58 -9.18 9.49
CA LYS A 188 -4.22 -7.75 9.50
C LYS A 188 -2.87 -7.53 8.81
N ALA A 189 -1.87 -8.35 9.11
CA ALA A 189 -0.56 -8.28 8.48
C ALA A 189 -0.64 -8.57 6.97
N TYR A 190 -1.33 -9.65 6.58
CA TYR A 190 -1.51 -10.01 5.17
C TYR A 190 -2.18 -8.90 4.36
N ASN A 191 -3.28 -8.34 4.88
CA ASN A 191 -4.01 -7.27 4.20
C ASN A 191 -3.17 -5.98 4.09
N ALA A 192 -2.37 -5.64 5.12
CA ALA A 192 -1.48 -4.49 5.08
C ALA A 192 -0.39 -4.65 4.00
N ILE A 193 0.22 -5.84 3.90
CA ILE A 193 1.21 -6.15 2.87
C ILE A 193 0.58 -6.08 1.47
N LYS A 194 -0.61 -6.67 1.30
CA LYS A 194 -1.32 -6.64 0.01
C LYS A 194 -1.72 -5.23 -0.43
N LEU A 195 -2.13 -4.40 0.53
CA LEU A 195 -2.44 -3.00 0.25
C LEU A 195 -1.19 -2.21 -0.20
N GLU A 196 -0.05 -2.43 0.46
CA GLU A 196 1.22 -1.80 0.08
C GLU A 196 1.66 -2.20 -1.33
N GLU A 197 1.60 -3.50 -1.65
CA GLU A 197 1.88 -4.00 -3.01
C GLU A 197 1.00 -3.35 -4.08
N LYS A 198 -0.31 -3.23 -3.78
CA LYS A 198 -1.26 -2.61 -4.71
C LYS A 198 -0.95 -1.13 -4.92
N LYS A 199 -0.63 -0.38 -3.85
CA LYS A 199 -0.20 1.02 -3.96
C LYS A 199 1.03 1.18 -4.85
N GLU A 200 2.03 0.33 -4.68
CA GLU A 200 3.25 0.35 -5.51
C GLU A 200 2.94 0.03 -6.99
N GLN A 201 2.04 -0.93 -7.25
CA GLN A 201 1.61 -1.24 -8.62
C GLN A 201 0.91 -0.05 -9.27
N ILE A 202 0.01 0.63 -8.55
CA ILE A 202 -0.69 1.83 -9.04
C ILE A 202 0.30 2.96 -9.32
N LYS A 203 1.20 3.26 -8.37
CA LYS A 203 2.26 4.26 -8.55
C LYS A 203 3.13 3.96 -9.77
N LYS A 204 3.52 2.69 -9.96
CA LYS A 204 4.32 2.28 -11.12
C LYS A 204 3.54 2.50 -12.44
N ALA A 205 2.27 2.19 -12.47
CA ALA A 205 1.43 2.42 -13.65
C ALA A 205 1.30 3.93 -13.96
N GLU A 206 1.08 4.77 -12.95
CA GLU A 206 1.01 6.22 -13.10
C GLU A 206 2.33 6.82 -13.61
N ARG A 207 3.46 6.40 -13.04
CA ARG A 207 4.80 6.81 -13.54
C ARG A 207 5.01 6.41 -14.99
N SER A 208 4.63 5.19 -15.36
CA SER A 208 4.75 4.72 -16.75
C SER A 208 3.96 5.59 -17.73
N ILE A 209 2.80 6.10 -17.34
CA ILE A 209 2.02 7.06 -18.15
C ILE A 209 2.83 8.32 -18.41
N ALA A 210 3.41 8.90 -17.37
CA ALA A 210 4.20 10.12 -17.49
C ALA A 210 5.53 9.91 -18.25
N GLU A 211 6.18 8.76 -18.07
CA GLU A 211 7.42 8.38 -18.77
C GLU A 211 7.18 8.17 -20.28
N GLN A 212 6.02 7.62 -20.66
CA GLN A 212 5.64 7.41 -22.05
C GLN A 212 5.12 8.68 -22.74
N ALA A 213 4.79 9.72 -21.97
CA ALA A 213 4.38 10.99 -22.54
C ALA A 213 5.54 11.64 -23.31
N LYS A 214 5.27 12.17 -24.51
CA LYS A 214 6.23 12.96 -25.25
C LYS A 214 6.74 14.15 -24.39
N GLU A 215 7.97 14.61 -24.60
CA GLU A 215 8.60 15.64 -23.77
C GLU A 215 7.71 16.87 -23.53
N GLY A 216 7.04 17.39 -24.55
CA GLY A 216 6.11 18.52 -24.42
C GLY A 216 4.78 18.23 -23.73
N TYR A 217 4.51 16.96 -23.33
CA TYR A 217 3.26 16.48 -22.73
C TYR A 217 3.45 15.96 -21.31
N LYS A 218 4.66 16.04 -20.76
CA LYS A 218 4.89 15.69 -19.37
C LYS A 218 4.09 16.62 -18.45
N PRO A 219 3.40 16.06 -17.44
CA PRO A 219 2.59 16.87 -16.52
C PRO A 219 3.49 17.73 -15.64
N LYS A 220 3.45 19.07 -15.83
CA LYS A 220 4.29 20.03 -15.12
C LYS A 220 3.62 20.54 -13.88
N LEU A 221 4.34 20.52 -12.76
CA LEU A 221 3.88 21.02 -11.48
C LEU A 221 4.81 22.12 -10.97
N PHE A 222 4.24 23.26 -10.61
CA PHE A 222 4.93 24.40 -10.00
C PHE A 222 4.58 24.47 -8.51
N VAL A 223 5.60 24.45 -7.64
CA VAL A 223 5.38 24.61 -6.20
C VAL A 223 5.24 26.09 -5.89
N THR A 224 4.01 26.60 -5.99
CA THR A 224 3.72 28.02 -5.85
C THR A 224 2.23 28.25 -5.56
N ASP A 225 1.94 29.42 -5.01
CA ASP A 225 0.60 29.97 -4.91
C ASP A 225 0.05 30.32 -6.31
N CYS A 226 -1.10 29.77 -6.69
CA CYS A 226 -1.72 29.98 -8.00
C CYS A 226 -2.04 31.45 -8.28
N THR A 227 -2.28 32.27 -7.25
CA THR A 227 -2.55 33.71 -7.39
C THR A 227 -1.32 34.49 -7.87
N LYS A 228 -0.11 33.95 -7.62
CA LYS A 228 1.18 34.52 -8.05
C LYS A 228 1.69 33.92 -9.36
N ALA A 229 1.11 32.82 -9.79
CA ALA A 229 1.48 32.16 -11.04
C ALA A 229 1.05 33.01 -12.26
N HIS A 230 1.93 33.11 -13.26
CA HIS A 230 1.63 33.74 -14.53
C HIS A 230 1.57 32.67 -15.63
N LEU A 231 0.39 32.50 -16.22
CA LEU A 231 0.24 31.68 -17.39
C LEU A 231 0.89 32.35 -18.59
N LYS A 232 1.83 31.70 -19.26
CA LYS A 232 2.45 32.22 -20.49
C LYS A 232 1.45 32.24 -21.65
N GLU A 233 0.52 31.29 -21.69
CA GLU A 233 -0.50 31.13 -22.72
C GLU A 233 -1.81 30.73 -22.08
N LYS A 234 -2.94 31.08 -22.67
CA LYS A 234 -4.27 30.66 -22.24
C LYS A 234 -4.44 29.14 -22.47
N CYS A 235 -5.09 28.47 -21.52
CA CYS A 235 -5.40 27.05 -21.62
C CYS A 235 -6.72 26.77 -22.38
N ASP A 236 -6.85 25.54 -22.87
CA ASP A 236 -8.09 25.04 -23.50
C ASP A 236 -9.07 24.54 -22.43
N LEU A 237 -8.56 24.06 -21.31
CA LEU A 237 -9.36 23.56 -20.19
C LEU A 237 -8.76 23.96 -18.85
N LEU A 238 -9.59 24.56 -18.01
CA LEU A 238 -9.36 24.68 -16.57
C LEU A 238 -10.10 23.53 -15.87
N LEU A 239 -9.38 22.67 -15.16
CA LEU A 239 -9.97 21.56 -14.41
C LEU A 239 -9.34 21.51 -13.02
N THR A 240 -10.13 21.79 -11.98
CA THR A 240 -9.56 22.06 -10.66
C THR A 240 -10.49 21.75 -9.50
N ASP A 241 -9.89 21.54 -8.32
CA ASP A 241 -10.55 21.24 -7.04
C ASP A 241 -9.92 22.12 -5.94
N PRO A 242 -10.35 23.38 -5.82
CA PRO A 242 -9.84 24.32 -4.82
C PRO A 242 -10.23 23.93 -3.39
N PRO A 243 -9.57 24.49 -2.36
CA PRO A 243 -10.00 24.38 -0.96
C PRO A 243 -11.45 24.77 -0.77
N TYR A 244 -12.15 24.05 0.13
CA TYR A 244 -13.57 24.25 0.42
C TYR A 244 -13.79 25.27 1.54
N SER A 245 -15.04 25.64 1.77
CA SER A 245 -15.42 26.53 2.87
C SER A 245 -15.07 25.99 4.27
N THR A 246 -14.72 24.72 4.39
CA THR A 246 -14.21 24.11 5.61
C THR A 246 -12.71 24.26 5.80
N ASP A 247 -11.99 24.65 4.74
CA ASP A 247 -10.54 24.68 4.68
C ASP A 247 -9.99 26.13 4.65
N VAL A 248 -10.89 27.13 4.54
CA VAL A 248 -10.54 28.55 4.48
C VAL A 248 -11.40 29.37 5.46
N ASP A 249 -10.86 30.47 5.97
CA ASP A 249 -11.56 31.31 6.96
C ASP A 249 -12.72 32.10 6.32
N ASN A 250 -12.52 32.61 5.11
CA ASN A 250 -13.52 33.38 4.35
C ASN A 250 -13.59 32.88 2.92
N ILE A 251 -14.66 32.18 2.59
CA ILE A 251 -14.83 31.58 1.26
C ILE A 251 -15.05 32.62 0.16
N GLU A 252 -15.70 33.76 0.43
CA GLU A 252 -15.95 34.80 -0.55
C GLU A 252 -14.64 35.49 -0.96
N GLU A 253 -13.83 35.88 0.03
CA GLU A 253 -12.51 36.47 -0.23
C GLU A 253 -11.57 35.49 -0.95
N PHE A 254 -11.64 34.23 -0.56
CA PHE A 254 -10.84 33.18 -1.21
C PHE A 254 -11.24 33.04 -2.69
N VAL A 255 -12.51 32.93 -3.01
CA VAL A 255 -13.02 32.81 -4.39
C VAL A 255 -12.60 34.01 -5.22
N ASP A 256 -12.76 35.22 -4.70
CA ASP A 256 -12.39 36.49 -5.38
C ASP A 256 -10.88 36.57 -5.64
N SER A 257 -10.06 35.98 -4.80
CA SER A 257 -8.59 36.02 -4.93
C SER A 257 -8.06 35.31 -6.17
N TRP A 258 -8.74 34.29 -6.67
CA TRP A 258 -8.19 33.43 -7.73
C TRP A 258 -9.12 33.20 -8.93
N LEU A 259 -10.45 33.11 -8.73
CA LEU A 259 -11.39 32.61 -9.73
C LEU A 259 -11.36 33.43 -11.02
N TYR A 260 -11.46 34.76 -10.90
CA TYR A 260 -11.44 35.65 -12.08
C TYR A 260 -10.17 35.43 -12.89
N LYS A 261 -9.01 35.44 -12.24
CA LYS A 261 -7.71 35.30 -12.90
C LYS A 261 -7.56 33.93 -13.59
N ALA A 262 -8.03 32.87 -12.92
CA ALA A 262 -7.97 31.52 -13.48
C ALA A 262 -8.87 31.37 -14.72
N LEU A 263 -10.10 31.87 -14.65
CA LEU A 263 -11.04 31.87 -15.79
C LEU A 263 -10.57 32.79 -16.93
N ASP A 264 -9.92 33.93 -16.63
CA ASP A 264 -9.32 34.81 -17.66
C ASP A 264 -8.17 34.12 -18.41
N GLY A 265 -7.50 33.14 -17.74
CA GLY A 265 -6.49 32.28 -18.34
C GLY A 265 -7.05 31.21 -19.27
N VAL A 266 -8.37 31.05 -19.38
CA VAL A 266 -9.02 30.12 -20.33
C VAL A 266 -9.28 30.85 -21.66
N LYS A 267 -9.09 30.15 -22.78
CA LYS A 267 -9.44 30.66 -24.12
C LYS A 267 -10.94 30.90 -24.23
N ASP A 268 -11.36 31.79 -25.11
CA ASP A 268 -12.79 31.97 -25.45
C ASP A 268 -13.44 30.75 -26.12
N THR A 269 -12.62 29.86 -26.67
CA THR A 269 -12.98 28.51 -27.15
C THR A 269 -12.82 27.41 -26.10
N GLY A 270 -12.39 27.75 -24.91
CA GLY A 270 -12.10 26.77 -23.83
C GLY A 270 -13.28 26.52 -22.90
N SER A 271 -13.06 25.68 -21.92
CA SER A 271 -14.03 25.31 -20.87
C SER A 271 -13.38 25.28 -19.50
N ALA A 272 -14.21 25.31 -18.44
CA ALA A 272 -13.70 25.12 -17.08
C ALA A 272 -14.64 24.24 -16.25
N TYR A 273 -14.07 23.33 -15.48
CA TYR A 273 -14.75 22.51 -14.46
C TYR A 273 -14.11 22.79 -13.10
N ILE A 274 -14.90 23.31 -12.19
CA ILE A 274 -14.45 23.68 -10.84
C ILE A 274 -15.24 22.90 -9.83
N PHE A 275 -14.60 21.95 -9.17
CA PHE A 275 -15.22 21.20 -8.09
C PHE A 275 -15.34 22.08 -6.86
N ILE A 276 -16.48 22.04 -6.20
CA ILE A 276 -16.74 22.76 -4.97
C ILE A 276 -17.45 21.84 -3.98
N GLY A 277 -17.40 22.17 -2.70
CA GLY A 277 -18.16 21.46 -1.67
C GLY A 277 -19.66 21.57 -1.89
N ALA A 278 -20.42 20.70 -1.26
CA ALA A 278 -21.89 20.77 -1.26
C ALA A 278 -22.42 21.68 -0.13
N TYR A 279 -21.74 22.81 0.11
CA TYR A 279 -22.09 23.78 1.15
C TYR A 279 -22.82 25.00 0.55
N PRO A 280 -23.98 25.42 1.10
CA PRO A 280 -24.74 26.53 0.53
C PRO A 280 -23.99 27.86 0.48
N ASN A 281 -23.18 28.17 1.50
CA ASN A 281 -22.33 29.36 1.52
C ASN A 281 -21.26 29.36 0.43
N GLU A 282 -20.63 28.20 0.18
CA GLU A 282 -19.64 28.03 -0.85
C GLU A 282 -20.25 28.19 -2.25
N LEU A 283 -21.34 27.49 -2.53
CA LEU A 283 -22.06 27.64 -3.80
C LEU A 283 -22.47 29.12 -4.03
N LYS A 284 -22.98 29.81 -3.00
CA LYS A 284 -23.33 31.22 -3.09
C LYS A 284 -22.14 32.10 -3.42
N ALA A 285 -20.97 31.88 -2.81
CA ALA A 285 -19.75 32.62 -3.10
C ALA A 285 -19.35 32.52 -4.58
N TYR A 286 -19.34 31.30 -5.13
CA TYR A 286 -19.02 31.11 -6.56
C TYR A 286 -20.07 31.68 -7.51
N LEU A 287 -21.37 31.58 -7.18
CA LEU A 287 -22.44 32.17 -8.05
C LEU A 287 -22.44 33.70 -8.07
N ASN A 288 -21.99 34.33 -7.00
CA ASN A 288 -21.90 35.80 -6.91
C ASN A 288 -20.56 36.37 -7.39
N ALA A 289 -19.54 35.52 -7.56
CA ALA A 289 -18.22 35.97 -7.96
C ALA A 289 -18.21 36.57 -9.38
N LYS A 290 -17.38 37.60 -9.57
CA LYS A 290 -17.16 38.17 -10.88
C LYS A 290 -16.40 37.19 -11.78
N ILE A 291 -16.86 37.04 -13.01
CA ILE A 291 -16.20 36.23 -14.04
C ILE A 291 -15.85 37.05 -15.26
N PRO A 292 -14.85 36.65 -16.11
CA PRO A 292 -14.52 37.38 -17.33
C PRO A 292 -15.65 37.37 -18.35
N ASP A 293 -15.78 38.43 -19.14
CA ASP A 293 -16.86 38.63 -20.14
C ASP A 293 -16.90 37.53 -21.23
N HIS A 294 -15.77 36.88 -21.50
CA HIS A 294 -15.69 35.82 -22.50
C HIS A 294 -16.10 34.45 -21.95
N MET A 295 -16.38 34.31 -20.66
CA MET A 295 -16.81 33.10 -20.00
C MET A 295 -18.24 33.20 -19.51
N GLU A 296 -18.94 32.09 -19.45
CA GLU A 296 -20.28 31.96 -18.85
C GLU A 296 -20.37 30.72 -17.96
N LEU A 297 -21.10 30.82 -16.84
CA LEU A 297 -21.46 29.67 -16.05
C LEU A 297 -22.66 28.96 -16.72
N CYS A 298 -22.42 27.82 -17.34
CA CYS A 298 -23.45 27.09 -18.08
C CYS A 298 -24.30 26.18 -17.21
N GLN A 299 -23.65 25.46 -16.28
CA GLN A 299 -24.37 24.40 -15.56
C GLN A 299 -23.66 24.04 -14.26
N GLN A 300 -24.42 23.63 -13.25
CA GLN A 300 -23.96 22.89 -12.09
C GLN A 300 -24.05 21.39 -12.39
N LEU A 301 -22.93 20.67 -12.32
CA LEU A 301 -22.86 19.22 -12.37
C LEU A 301 -22.75 18.69 -10.92
N ILE A 302 -23.18 17.45 -10.74
CA ILE A 302 -23.09 16.76 -9.46
C ILE A 302 -22.23 15.50 -9.64
N TRP A 303 -21.11 15.44 -8.93
CA TRP A 303 -20.40 14.18 -8.76
C TRP A 303 -20.91 13.48 -7.51
N THR A 304 -21.46 12.28 -7.66
CA THR A 304 -21.98 11.46 -6.56
C THR A 304 -21.24 10.13 -6.44
N TYR A 305 -21.15 9.65 -5.21
CA TYR A 305 -20.42 8.42 -4.89
C TYR A 305 -21.12 7.66 -3.74
N LYS A 306 -21.11 6.30 -3.83
CA LYS A 306 -21.79 5.41 -2.89
C LYS A 306 -20.86 4.85 -1.80
N ASN A 307 -19.55 4.97 -1.96
CA ASN A 307 -18.54 4.41 -1.07
C ASN A 307 -18.06 5.37 0.02
N THR A 308 -18.95 6.21 0.56
CA THR A 308 -18.60 7.12 1.66
C THR A 308 -18.28 6.37 2.93
N LEU A 309 -17.22 6.80 3.62
CA LEU A 309 -16.82 6.31 4.94
C LEU A 309 -17.15 7.35 6.01
N GLY A 310 -17.17 6.91 7.27
CA GLY A 310 -17.43 7.78 8.42
C GLY A 310 -18.83 7.64 9.01
N ASN A 311 -19.04 8.28 10.14
CA ASN A 311 -20.29 8.22 10.89
C ASN A 311 -21.43 8.94 10.15
N ASN A 312 -22.64 8.48 10.34
CA ASN A 312 -23.82 9.18 9.88
C ASN A 312 -24.11 10.36 10.82
N PRO A 313 -24.29 11.59 10.31
CA PRO A 313 -24.74 12.72 11.13
C PRO A 313 -26.14 12.45 11.67
N LYS A 314 -26.47 13.05 12.83
CA LYS A 314 -27.77 12.87 13.47
C LYS A 314 -28.79 13.95 13.10
N ASP A 315 -28.29 15.10 12.66
CA ASP A 315 -29.03 16.35 12.45
C ASP A 315 -29.20 16.75 10.98
N LYS A 316 -28.54 15.99 10.07
CA LYS A 316 -28.55 16.27 8.64
C LYS A 316 -28.31 14.99 7.82
N TYR A 317 -28.54 15.05 6.52
CA TYR A 317 -28.22 13.94 5.63
C TYR A 317 -26.73 13.78 5.47
N LYS A 318 -26.28 12.53 5.31
CA LYS A 318 -24.89 12.22 5.00
C LYS A 318 -24.55 12.68 3.59
N GLN A 319 -23.55 13.53 3.48
CA GLN A 319 -23.08 14.04 2.20
C GLN A 319 -22.38 12.93 1.41
N ASN A 320 -22.84 12.69 0.19
CA ASN A 320 -22.29 11.70 -0.74
C ASN A 320 -22.17 12.26 -2.15
N TYR A 321 -22.08 13.60 -2.26
CA TYR A 321 -21.89 14.29 -3.52
C TYR A 321 -21.02 15.55 -3.35
N GLN A 322 -20.50 16.04 -4.46
CA GLN A 322 -19.90 17.35 -4.60
C GLN A 322 -20.47 18.05 -5.84
N SER A 323 -20.51 19.35 -5.81
CA SER A 323 -20.86 20.16 -6.97
C SER A 323 -19.64 20.37 -7.84
N CYS A 324 -19.86 20.48 -9.15
CA CYS A 324 -18.85 20.89 -10.11
C CYS A 324 -19.47 21.97 -11.00
N LEU A 325 -18.93 23.19 -10.95
CA LEU A 325 -19.40 24.30 -11.76
C LEU A 325 -18.76 24.20 -13.15
N PHE A 326 -19.59 24.16 -14.18
CA PHE A 326 -19.17 24.07 -15.57
C PHE A 326 -19.30 25.41 -16.25
N TYR A 327 -18.15 25.99 -16.61
CA TYR A 327 -18.06 27.24 -17.36
C TYR A 327 -17.61 26.96 -18.79
N ARG A 328 -18.09 27.79 -19.72
CA ARG A 328 -17.69 27.74 -21.13
C ARG A 328 -17.29 29.12 -21.64
N GLY A 329 -16.32 29.13 -22.52
CA GLY A 329 -16.05 30.29 -23.37
C GLY A 329 -17.16 30.51 -24.40
N LYS A 330 -17.44 31.72 -24.76
CA LYS A 330 -18.53 32.09 -25.71
C LYS A 330 -18.41 31.39 -27.08
N ASN A 331 -17.19 31.04 -27.47
CA ASN A 331 -16.90 30.31 -28.72
C ASN A 331 -16.51 28.87 -28.52
N ALA A 332 -16.77 28.30 -27.32
CA ALA A 332 -16.42 26.91 -27.02
C ALA A 332 -17.16 25.91 -27.94
N PRO A 333 -16.48 24.90 -28.49
CA PRO A 333 -17.11 23.87 -29.33
C PRO A 333 -18.10 23.03 -28.54
N MET A 334 -18.95 22.27 -29.25
CA MET A 334 -19.82 21.27 -28.61
C MET A 334 -18.98 20.23 -27.86
N LEU A 335 -19.53 19.71 -26.76
CA LEU A 335 -18.89 18.65 -25.97
C LEU A 335 -18.75 17.36 -26.80
N ASP A 336 -17.60 16.73 -26.74
CA ASP A 336 -17.35 15.42 -27.32
C ASP A 336 -17.74 14.32 -26.29
N CYS A 337 -19.02 13.98 -26.26
CA CYS A 337 -19.59 12.99 -25.34
C CYS A 337 -20.03 11.75 -26.11
N PRO A 338 -19.17 10.76 -26.30
CA PRO A 338 -19.47 9.57 -27.10
C PRO A 338 -20.53 8.65 -26.48
N LEU A 339 -20.73 8.72 -25.17
CA LEU A 339 -21.68 7.89 -24.42
C LEU A 339 -22.77 8.75 -23.77
N THR A 340 -24.04 8.40 -23.99
CA THR A 340 -25.18 9.15 -23.44
C THR A 340 -25.13 9.34 -21.93
N ALA A 341 -24.73 8.31 -21.17
CA ALA A 341 -24.63 8.38 -19.72
C ALA A 341 -23.54 9.36 -19.24
N GLU A 342 -22.52 9.65 -20.02
CA GLU A 342 -21.48 10.62 -19.69
C GLU A 342 -21.95 12.08 -19.82
N GLN A 343 -23.04 12.33 -20.57
CA GLN A 343 -23.64 13.66 -20.73
C GLN A 343 -24.57 14.06 -19.57
N TRP A 344 -24.87 13.16 -18.67
CA TRP A 344 -25.76 13.49 -17.56
C TRP A 344 -25.10 14.49 -16.60
N ALA A 345 -25.91 15.42 -16.09
CA ALA A 345 -25.41 16.37 -15.11
C ALA A 345 -25.01 15.71 -13.77
N VAL A 346 -25.52 14.50 -13.50
CA VAL A 346 -25.14 13.69 -12.34
C VAL A 346 -24.17 12.60 -12.79
N GLN A 347 -22.94 12.68 -12.29
CA GLN A 347 -21.85 11.78 -12.58
C GLN A 347 -21.68 10.78 -11.41
N GLU A 348 -22.13 9.54 -11.58
CA GLU A 348 -21.98 8.48 -10.59
C GLU A 348 -20.63 7.79 -10.76
N ILE A 349 -19.63 8.17 -9.95
CA ILE A 349 -18.29 7.60 -9.96
C ILE A 349 -17.82 7.46 -8.51
N ASN A 350 -17.38 6.27 -8.10
CA ASN A 350 -16.90 6.06 -6.74
C ASN A 350 -15.66 6.93 -6.44
N ALA A 351 -15.62 7.46 -5.22
CA ALA A 351 -14.45 8.17 -4.72
C ALA A 351 -13.25 7.21 -4.55
N PRO A 352 -12.00 7.70 -4.70
CA PRO A 352 -10.82 6.91 -4.39
C PRO A 352 -10.88 6.32 -2.98
N ASP A 353 -10.53 5.05 -2.82
CA ASP A 353 -10.65 4.32 -1.57
C ASP A 353 -9.28 3.88 -1.06
N GLY A 354 -8.87 4.40 0.10
CA GLY A 354 -7.60 4.03 0.73
C GLY A 354 -7.42 2.53 0.96
N ARG A 355 -8.53 1.77 1.08
CA ARG A 355 -8.53 0.30 1.16
C ARG A 355 -8.18 -0.37 -0.17
N GLN A 356 -8.36 0.36 -1.29
CA GLN A 356 -8.01 -0.06 -2.64
C GLN A 356 -6.61 0.39 -3.05
N GLY A 357 -5.98 1.27 -2.29
CA GLY A 357 -4.62 1.75 -2.53
C GLY A 357 -4.50 2.87 -3.56
N ASP A 358 -5.60 3.39 -4.07
CA ASP A 358 -5.67 4.44 -5.10
C ASP A 358 -5.92 5.85 -4.52
N ARG A 359 -5.93 5.98 -3.18
CA ARG A 359 -6.14 7.25 -2.48
C ARG A 359 -4.85 7.73 -1.83
N TYR A 360 -4.33 8.85 -2.31
CA TYR A 360 -3.13 9.52 -1.79
C TYR A 360 -3.46 10.69 -0.85
N HIS A 361 -4.63 11.33 -1.07
CA HIS A 361 -5.13 12.45 -0.28
C HIS A 361 -6.61 12.27 0.07
N ALA A 362 -7.06 12.89 1.17
CA ALA A 362 -8.43 12.75 1.67
C ALA A 362 -9.49 13.17 0.63
N TRP A 363 -9.23 14.24 -0.09
CA TRP A 363 -10.15 14.88 -1.04
C TRP A 363 -9.81 14.58 -2.51
N GLN A 364 -8.94 13.60 -2.78
CA GLN A 364 -8.54 13.24 -4.13
C GLN A 364 -9.76 12.90 -5.01
N LYS A 365 -9.79 13.48 -6.20
CA LYS A 365 -10.77 13.13 -7.23
C LYS A 365 -10.41 11.81 -7.93
N PRO A 366 -11.40 11.03 -8.38
CA PRO A 366 -11.13 9.83 -9.17
C PRO A 366 -10.55 10.20 -10.54
N MET A 367 -9.60 9.39 -11.01
CA MET A 367 -9.00 9.54 -12.33
C MET A 367 -10.06 9.48 -13.45
N GLU A 368 -11.09 8.64 -13.27
CA GLU A 368 -12.17 8.45 -14.25
C GLU A 368 -12.94 9.74 -14.54
N ILE A 369 -13.30 10.54 -13.52
CA ILE A 369 -14.04 11.80 -13.74
C ILE A 369 -13.14 12.84 -14.42
N ALA A 370 -11.86 12.86 -14.08
CA ALA A 370 -10.87 13.73 -14.72
C ALA A 370 -10.75 13.38 -16.21
N GLU A 371 -10.54 12.11 -16.55
CA GLU A 371 -10.42 11.64 -17.93
C GLU A 371 -11.69 11.94 -18.74
N ARG A 372 -12.87 11.82 -18.13
CA ARG A 372 -14.15 12.11 -18.76
C ARG A 372 -14.27 13.57 -19.15
N PHE A 373 -14.07 14.51 -18.23
CA PHE A 373 -14.18 15.94 -18.51
C PHE A 373 -13.11 16.44 -19.48
N ILE A 374 -11.88 15.90 -19.38
CA ILE A 374 -10.81 16.22 -20.34
C ILE A 374 -11.20 15.77 -21.76
N ARG A 375 -11.73 14.56 -21.95
CA ARG A 375 -12.17 14.08 -23.26
C ARG A 375 -13.30 14.93 -23.83
N HIS A 376 -14.28 15.29 -22.98
CA HIS A 376 -15.46 16.02 -23.43
C HIS A 376 -15.12 17.43 -23.95
N SER A 377 -14.10 18.07 -23.41
CA SER A 377 -13.84 19.51 -23.67
C SER A 377 -12.52 19.78 -24.37
N THR A 378 -11.72 18.75 -24.70
CA THR A 378 -10.41 18.94 -25.31
C THR A 378 -10.08 17.88 -26.33
N LYS A 379 -9.08 18.16 -27.18
CA LYS A 379 -8.46 17.23 -28.14
C LYS A 379 -7.01 16.94 -27.74
N ALA A 380 -6.43 15.87 -28.32
CA ALA A 380 -5.00 15.63 -28.14
C ALA A 380 -4.17 16.83 -28.60
N GLY A 381 -3.21 17.24 -27.78
CA GLY A 381 -2.39 18.43 -28.00
C GLY A 381 -2.85 19.69 -27.28
N ASP A 382 -4.12 19.75 -26.85
CA ASP A 382 -4.66 20.87 -26.09
C ASP A 382 -4.00 20.95 -24.69
N THR A 383 -4.17 22.10 -24.06
CA THR A 383 -3.55 22.44 -22.77
C THR A 383 -4.57 22.47 -21.64
N VAL A 384 -4.29 21.74 -20.57
CA VAL A 384 -5.08 21.69 -19.33
C VAL A 384 -4.33 22.40 -18.20
N TYR A 385 -5.04 23.23 -17.45
CA TYR A 385 -4.51 23.93 -16.29
C TYR A 385 -5.24 23.58 -15.01
N ASP A 386 -4.49 23.31 -13.95
CA ASP A 386 -5.01 23.02 -12.60
C ASP A 386 -4.32 23.92 -11.57
N PRO A 387 -4.94 25.02 -11.13
CA PRO A 387 -4.37 25.92 -10.13
C PRO A 387 -4.23 25.32 -8.72
N PHE A 388 -4.89 24.18 -8.43
CA PHE A 388 -4.86 23.51 -7.13
C PHE A 388 -4.57 22.02 -7.33
N ALA A 389 -3.38 21.71 -7.86
CA ALA A 389 -3.05 20.39 -8.38
C ALA A 389 -2.98 19.27 -7.33
N CYS A 390 -2.82 19.61 -6.04
CA CYS A 390 -2.75 18.65 -4.95
C CYS A 390 -1.78 17.51 -5.30
N THR A 391 -2.25 16.27 -5.34
CA THR A 391 -1.45 15.08 -5.70
C THR A 391 -1.35 14.83 -7.21
N GLY A 392 -1.71 15.77 -8.07
CA GLY A 392 -1.47 15.76 -9.51
C GLY A 392 -2.44 14.91 -10.34
N THR A 393 -3.62 14.56 -9.83
CA THR A 393 -4.56 13.65 -10.53
C THR A 393 -5.00 14.19 -11.89
N PHE A 394 -5.37 15.46 -11.99
CA PHE A 394 -5.84 16.06 -13.26
C PHE A 394 -4.69 16.22 -14.27
N LEU A 395 -3.49 16.51 -13.79
CA LEU A 395 -2.30 16.62 -14.63
C LEU A 395 -1.94 15.25 -15.25
N LEU A 396 -1.97 14.18 -14.45
CA LEU A 396 -1.69 12.81 -14.90
C LEU A 396 -2.77 12.31 -15.87
N ALA A 397 -4.06 12.60 -15.61
CA ALA A 397 -5.15 12.28 -16.52
C ALA A 397 -4.96 12.96 -17.88
N SER A 398 -4.52 14.21 -17.88
CA SER A 398 -4.22 14.97 -19.11
C SER A 398 -3.10 14.35 -19.91
N ALA A 399 -1.99 13.99 -19.27
CA ALA A 399 -0.86 13.33 -19.91
C ALA A 399 -1.25 11.96 -20.50
N LYS A 400 -2.02 11.18 -19.75
CA LYS A 400 -2.57 9.87 -20.21
C LYS A 400 -3.37 10.00 -21.50
N LEU A 401 -4.10 11.09 -21.64
CA LEU A 401 -4.93 11.37 -22.81
C LEU A 401 -4.20 12.16 -23.92
N GLY A 402 -2.90 12.42 -23.78
CA GLY A 402 -2.11 13.15 -24.77
C GLY A 402 -2.39 14.64 -24.81
N ARG A 403 -2.77 15.25 -23.67
CA ARG A 403 -2.91 16.68 -23.47
C ARG A 403 -1.67 17.22 -22.76
N LYS A 404 -1.29 18.45 -23.06
CA LYS A 404 -0.32 19.20 -22.27
C LYS A 404 -0.97 19.59 -20.95
N SER A 405 -0.23 19.57 -19.85
CA SER A 405 -0.78 19.99 -18.56
C SER A 405 0.24 20.67 -17.69
N TYR A 406 -0.24 21.65 -16.94
CA TYR A 406 0.53 22.31 -15.90
C TYR A 406 -0.40 22.75 -14.76
N GLY A 407 0.16 22.78 -13.56
CA GLY A 407 -0.59 23.15 -12.38
C GLY A 407 0.26 23.75 -11.29
N CYS A 408 -0.40 24.32 -10.30
CA CYS A 408 0.21 24.88 -9.10
C CYS A 408 -0.18 24.06 -7.88
N GLU A 409 0.73 23.93 -6.94
CA GLU A 409 0.49 23.36 -5.62
C GLU A 409 1.32 24.13 -4.61
N ILE A 410 0.69 24.61 -3.55
CA ILE A 410 1.35 25.40 -2.52
C ILE A 410 2.01 24.52 -1.44
N ASP A 411 1.45 23.33 -1.19
CA ASP A 411 1.96 22.38 -0.20
C ASP A 411 3.05 21.49 -0.81
N PRO A 412 4.30 21.61 -0.34
CA PRO A 412 5.42 20.83 -0.86
C PRO A 412 5.27 19.33 -0.62
N ASP A 413 4.53 18.87 0.40
CA ASP A 413 4.29 17.46 0.66
C ASP A 413 3.32 16.87 -0.38
N ASN A 414 2.26 17.57 -0.72
CA ASN A 414 1.36 17.20 -1.82
C ASN A 414 2.10 17.20 -3.16
N ALA A 415 2.92 18.24 -3.43
CA ALA A 415 3.73 18.34 -4.63
C ALA A 415 4.70 17.16 -4.75
N LYS A 416 5.34 16.74 -3.66
CA LYS A 416 6.20 15.56 -3.62
C LYS A 416 5.44 14.28 -4.00
N ILE A 417 4.22 14.10 -3.48
CA ILE A 417 3.36 12.97 -3.86
C ILE A 417 3.04 13.00 -5.36
N ALA A 418 2.70 14.18 -5.91
CA ALA A 418 2.43 14.34 -7.33
C ALA A 418 3.64 13.94 -8.21
N VAL A 419 4.85 14.34 -7.80
CA VAL A 419 6.09 13.94 -8.49
C VAL A 419 6.36 12.45 -8.34
N GLU A 420 6.14 11.85 -7.18
CA GLU A 420 6.22 10.40 -6.99
C GLU A 420 5.25 9.63 -7.89
N ARG A 421 4.10 10.21 -8.23
CA ARG A 421 3.10 9.65 -9.15
C ARG A 421 3.48 9.84 -10.63
N GLY A 422 4.35 10.77 -10.97
CA GLY A 422 4.85 10.98 -12.33
C GLY A 422 4.84 12.42 -12.84
N CYS A 423 4.36 13.39 -12.07
CA CYS A 423 4.52 14.81 -12.42
C CYS A 423 6.00 15.21 -12.40
N VAL A 424 6.35 16.24 -13.16
CA VAL A 424 7.69 16.83 -13.17
C VAL A 424 7.62 18.26 -12.68
N TYR A 425 8.64 18.71 -11.96
CA TYR A 425 8.75 20.11 -11.58
C TYR A 425 8.89 20.97 -12.85
N GLY A 426 8.10 22.06 -12.92
CA GLY A 426 8.07 22.99 -14.04
C GLY A 426 9.01 24.16 -13.88
#